data_05e64e95e27479425feadc8eaaded22d
#
_entry.id   05e64e95e27479425feadc8eaaded22d
#
_cell.length_a   1.000
_cell.length_b   1.000
_cell.length_c   1.000
_cell.angle_alpha   90.00
_cell.angle_beta   90.00
_cell.angle_gamma   90.00
#
_symmetry.space_group_name_H-M   'P 1'
#
loop_
_entity.id
_entity.type
_entity.pdbx_description
1 polymer ?
#
loop_
_entity_poly.entity_id
_entity_poly.type
_entity_poly.pdbx_seq_one_letter_code
_entity_poly.pdbx_strand_id
1 'polypeptide(L)'
;MTIKILDCTLRDGGYYNKWDFSKDLISDYLESMAVCEIDFVELGFRQFKNDTYLGPHAYTTAKYLERLNLPDGPTYGVMIDAKTILSENQSQEESIDLLFDKAENEKIDLVRVAAHFEEVPFCL
;
A
#
# COMPACT_ATOMS: atom_id res chain seq x y z
N MET A 1 -27.04 -2.57 -8.11
CA MET A 1 -25.83 -1.89 -7.55
C MET A 1 -25.00 -2.94 -6.83
N THR A 2 -23.75 -3.07 -7.19
CA THR A 2 -22.83 -4.03 -6.54
C THR A 2 -21.99 -3.29 -5.52
N ILE A 3 -22.02 -3.74 -4.27
CA ILE A 3 -21.15 -3.21 -3.22
C ILE A 3 -19.78 -3.87 -3.36
N LYS A 4 -18.74 -3.09 -3.25
CA LYS A 4 -17.35 -3.54 -3.20
C LYS A 4 -16.78 -3.31 -1.81
N ILE A 5 -16.03 -4.29 -1.30
CA ILE A 5 -15.42 -4.23 0.04
C ILE A 5 -13.92 -4.07 -0.11
N LEU A 6 -13.40 -3.05 0.56
CA LEU A 6 -11.95 -2.85 0.70
C LEU A 6 -11.57 -3.09 2.16
N ASP A 7 -10.69 -4.04 2.41
CA ASP A 7 -10.07 -4.25 3.70
C ASP A 7 -8.74 -3.50 3.78
N CYS A 8 -8.56 -2.71 4.83
CA CYS A 8 -7.36 -1.92 5.07
C CYS A 8 -6.67 -2.27 6.41
N THR A 9 -6.89 -3.47 6.91
CA THR A 9 -6.40 -3.91 8.22
C THR A 9 -4.88 -3.80 8.34
N LEU A 10 -4.13 -4.23 7.34
CA LEU A 10 -2.67 -4.16 7.37
C LEU A 10 -2.13 -2.73 7.34
N ARG A 11 -2.78 -1.84 6.59
CA ARG A 11 -2.40 -0.44 6.54
C ARG A 11 -2.75 0.27 7.85
N ASP A 12 -3.97 0.13 8.32
CA ASP A 12 -4.49 0.83 9.50
C ASP A 12 -3.97 0.22 10.80
N GLY A 13 -3.92 -1.10 10.89
CA GLY A 13 -3.40 -1.83 12.04
C GLY A 13 -1.90 -1.64 12.28
N GLY A 14 -1.15 -1.27 11.24
CA GLY A 14 0.28 -1.01 11.32
C GLY A 14 0.69 0.13 12.27
N TYR A 15 -0.21 1.05 12.60
CA TYR A 15 0.05 2.08 13.60
C TYR A 15 0.33 1.51 14.99
N TYR A 16 -0.15 0.31 15.30
CA TYR A 16 0.04 -0.34 16.59
C TYR A 16 1.35 -1.11 16.70
N ASN A 17 1.90 -1.61 15.58
CA ASN A 17 3.08 -2.47 15.56
C ASN A 17 4.18 -2.00 14.60
N LYS A 18 4.12 -0.74 14.17
CA LYS A 18 5.05 -0.14 13.22
C LYS A 18 5.07 -0.85 11.86
N TRP A 19 3.94 -1.40 11.42
CA TRP A 19 3.79 -2.18 10.17
C TRP A 19 4.73 -3.39 10.08
N ASP A 20 5.11 -3.94 11.23
CA ASP A 20 5.93 -5.15 11.34
C ASP A 20 5.05 -6.32 11.77
N PHE A 21 4.59 -7.08 10.80
CA PHE A 21 3.74 -8.25 11.00
C PHE A 21 4.55 -9.52 10.78
N SER A 22 4.25 -10.59 11.53
CA SER A 22 4.87 -11.88 11.28
C SER A 22 4.42 -12.46 9.92
N LYS A 23 5.28 -13.29 9.32
CA LYS A 23 4.97 -13.92 8.03
C LYS A 23 3.73 -14.82 8.09
N ASP A 24 3.59 -15.56 9.19
CA ASP A 24 2.46 -16.47 9.37
C ASP A 24 1.16 -15.69 9.46
N LEU A 25 1.14 -14.60 10.23
CA LEU A 25 -0.03 -13.73 10.32
C LEU A 25 -0.42 -13.15 8.95
N ILE A 26 0.55 -12.69 8.17
CA ILE A 26 0.29 -12.16 6.83
C ILE A 26 -0.27 -13.25 5.91
N SER A 27 0.31 -14.45 5.94
CA SER A 27 -0.18 -15.57 5.13
C SER A 27 -1.62 -15.93 5.46
N ASP A 28 -1.92 -16.13 6.74
CA ASP A 28 -3.25 -16.49 7.21
C ASP A 28 -4.29 -15.41 6.90
N TYR A 29 -3.89 -14.15 7.06
CA TYR A 29 -4.74 -13.00 6.72
C TYR A 29 -5.06 -12.95 5.23
N LEU A 30 -4.06 -13.04 4.36
CA LEU A 30 -4.25 -12.97 2.91
C LEU A 30 -5.11 -14.14 2.38
N GLU A 31 -4.89 -15.35 2.89
CA GLU A 31 -5.73 -16.49 2.58
C GLU A 31 -7.18 -16.28 3.03
N SER A 32 -7.38 -15.72 4.22
CA SER A 32 -8.71 -15.42 4.75
C SER A 32 -9.44 -14.38 3.88
N MET A 33 -8.73 -13.35 3.41
CA MET A 33 -9.31 -12.33 2.52
C MET A 33 -9.78 -12.94 1.19
N ALA A 34 -8.99 -13.85 0.62
CA ALA A 34 -9.38 -14.54 -0.61
C ALA A 34 -10.58 -15.48 -0.40
N VAL A 35 -10.59 -16.25 0.68
CA VAL A 35 -11.71 -17.16 1.03
C VAL A 35 -13.00 -16.39 1.32
N CYS A 36 -12.90 -15.21 1.94
CA CYS A 36 -14.05 -14.34 2.21
C CYS A 36 -14.49 -13.50 1.00
N GLU A 37 -13.85 -13.69 -0.16
CA GLU A 37 -14.17 -12.97 -1.40
C GLU A 37 -14.14 -11.44 -1.23
N ILE A 38 -13.16 -10.94 -0.46
CA ILE A 38 -12.93 -9.50 -0.31
C ILE A 38 -12.44 -8.94 -1.66
N ASP A 39 -13.04 -7.85 -2.14
CA ASP A 39 -12.74 -7.29 -3.46
C ASP A 39 -11.36 -6.63 -3.52
N PHE A 40 -11.00 -5.87 -2.49
CA PHE A 40 -9.75 -5.11 -2.43
C PHE A 40 -9.05 -5.31 -1.08
N VAL A 41 -7.75 -5.50 -1.12
CA VAL A 41 -6.90 -5.59 0.09
C VAL A 41 -5.80 -4.54 0.01
N GLU A 42 -5.82 -3.60 0.94
CA GLU A 42 -4.79 -2.57 1.07
C GLU A 42 -3.65 -3.10 1.96
N LEU A 43 -2.55 -3.46 1.31
CA LEU A 43 -1.42 -4.15 1.95
C LEU A 43 -0.60 -3.27 2.90
N GLY A 44 -0.67 -1.97 2.75
CA GLY A 44 0.07 -1.04 3.58
C GLY A 44 0.23 0.32 2.92
N PHE A 45 1.20 1.07 3.40
CA PHE A 45 1.63 2.31 2.77
C PHE A 45 2.71 2.07 1.72
N ARG A 46 2.82 3.04 0.79
CA ARG A 46 4.00 3.22 -0.03
C ARG A 46 4.52 4.63 0.21
N GLN A 47 5.68 4.74 0.86
CA GLN A 47 6.28 6.00 1.28
C GLN A 47 7.80 5.89 1.25
N PHE A 48 8.48 7.03 1.30
CA PHE A 48 9.94 7.06 1.42
C PHE A 48 10.40 6.63 2.81
N LYS A 49 11.55 5.98 2.87
CA LYS A 49 12.18 5.62 4.14
C LYS A 49 12.61 6.87 4.90
N ASN A 50 12.46 6.82 6.20
CA ASN A 50 12.98 7.82 7.13
C ASN A 50 13.93 7.15 8.16
N ASP A 51 14.43 7.92 9.10
CA ASP A 51 15.39 7.43 10.12
C ASP A 51 14.73 6.54 11.19
N THR A 52 13.40 6.47 11.23
CA THR A 52 12.68 5.64 12.20
C THR A 52 12.47 4.24 11.62
N TYR A 53 12.69 3.20 12.43
CA TYR A 53 12.37 1.83 12.03
C TYR A 53 10.88 1.65 11.83
N LEU A 54 10.52 1.18 10.65
CA LEU A 54 9.18 0.69 10.29
C LEU A 54 9.31 -0.64 9.55
N GLY A 55 8.33 -1.51 9.74
CA GLY A 55 8.27 -2.80 9.08
C GLY A 55 7.92 -2.71 7.59
N PRO A 56 7.94 -3.85 6.89
CA PRO A 56 7.81 -3.90 5.43
C PRO A 56 6.50 -3.31 4.89
N HIS A 57 5.40 -3.41 5.64
CA HIS A 57 4.08 -2.91 5.23
C HIS A 57 3.94 -1.38 5.33
N ALA A 58 4.92 -0.68 5.93
CA ALA A 58 5.02 0.78 5.83
C ALA A 58 5.50 1.24 4.45
N TYR A 59 6.17 0.38 3.71
CA TYR A 59 6.78 0.70 2.41
C TYR A 59 6.20 -0.11 1.26
N THR A 60 5.76 -1.32 1.51
CA THR A 60 5.11 -2.26 0.58
C THR A 60 5.79 -2.25 -0.80
N THR A 61 7.12 -2.37 -0.80
CA THR A 61 7.93 -2.27 -2.03
C THR A 61 7.66 -3.45 -2.98
N ALA A 62 7.85 -3.24 -4.28
CA ALA A 62 7.74 -4.30 -5.29
C ALA A 62 8.60 -5.53 -4.91
N LYS A 63 9.84 -5.31 -4.48
CA LYS A 63 10.74 -6.38 -4.00
C LYS A 63 10.21 -7.14 -2.79
N TYR A 64 9.49 -6.47 -1.89
CA TYR A 64 8.84 -7.13 -0.76
C TYR A 64 7.66 -7.97 -1.23
N LEU A 65 6.84 -7.43 -2.14
CA LEU A 65 5.67 -8.11 -2.69
C LEU A 65 6.03 -9.39 -3.47
N GLU A 66 7.19 -9.41 -4.13
CA GLU A 66 7.69 -10.64 -4.79
C GLU A 66 7.85 -11.83 -3.83
N ARG A 67 8.07 -11.55 -2.54
CA ARG A 67 8.26 -12.55 -1.50
C ARG A 67 6.96 -13.00 -0.82
N LEU A 68 5.87 -12.29 -1.09
CA LEU A 68 4.56 -12.63 -0.57
C LEU A 68 3.85 -13.56 -1.54
N ASN A 69 3.22 -14.59 -0.98
CA ASN A 69 2.21 -15.32 -1.70
C ASN A 69 0.91 -14.51 -1.63
N LEU A 70 0.53 -13.87 -2.74
CA LEU A 70 -0.73 -13.14 -2.86
C LEU A 70 -1.75 -14.07 -3.52
N PRO A 71 -2.75 -14.58 -2.77
CA PRO A 71 -3.80 -15.43 -3.35
C PRO A 71 -4.58 -14.72 -4.45
N ASP A 72 -5.04 -15.49 -5.43
CA ASP A 72 -5.96 -14.98 -6.44
C ASP A 72 -7.31 -14.61 -5.82
N GLY A 73 -7.99 -13.64 -6.41
CA GLY A 73 -9.31 -13.16 -6.01
C GLY A 73 -9.29 -11.68 -5.68
N PRO A 74 -8.69 -11.24 -4.58
CA PRO A 74 -8.61 -9.81 -4.25
C PRO A 74 -7.77 -9.00 -5.23
N THR A 75 -8.16 -7.76 -5.46
CA THR A 75 -7.27 -6.75 -6.05
C THR A 75 -6.42 -6.14 -4.94
N TYR A 76 -5.12 -6.16 -5.09
CA TYR A 76 -4.19 -5.66 -4.07
C TYR A 76 -3.84 -4.20 -4.31
N GLY A 77 -3.73 -3.45 -3.22
CA GLY A 77 -3.45 -2.03 -3.26
C GLY A 77 -2.56 -1.52 -2.15
N VAL A 78 -2.16 -0.27 -2.30
CA VAL A 78 -1.42 0.48 -1.28
C VAL A 78 -2.02 1.87 -1.11
N MET A 79 -1.76 2.50 0.03
CA MET A 79 -2.04 3.91 0.24
C MET A 79 -0.77 4.74 0.13
N ILE A 80 -0.88 5.89 -0.52
CA ILE A 80 0.13 6.95 -0.48
C ILE A 80 -0.44 8.18 0.21
N ASP A 81 0.41 8.94 0.87
CA ASP A 81 0.06 10.25 1.40
C ASP A 81 0.43 11.31 0.35
N ALA A 82 -0.50 12.20 -0.01
CA ALA A 82 -0.24 13.27 -0.95
C ALA A 82 0.98 14.11 -0.56
N LYS A 83 1.19 14.34 0.73
CA LYS A 83 2.35 15.03 1.28
C LYS A 83 3.68 14.37 0.87
N THR A 84 3.70 13.04 0.71
CA THR A 84 4.91 12.32 0.26
C THR A 84 5.29 12.69 -1.17
N ILE A 85 4.29 12.94 -2.02
CA ILE A 85 4.49 13.29 -3.44
C ILE A 85 4.73 14.78 -3.62
N LEU A 86 4.11 15.62 -2.79
CA LEU A 86 4.20 17.08 -2.85
C LEU A 86 5.46 17.63 -2.16
N SER A 87 6.54 16.86 -2.12
CA SER A 87 7.80 17.25 -1.50
C SER A 87 8.44 18.43 -2.26
N GLU A 88 9.00 19.39 -1.52
CA GLU A 88 9.72 20.52 -2.10
C GLU A 88 11.04 20.14 -2.79
N ASN A 89 11.54 18.93 -2.55
CA ASN A 89 12.87 18.50 -2.98
C ASN A 89 12.91 17.82 -4.34
N GLN A 90 11.74 17.47 -4.91
CA GLN A 90 11.65 16.77 -6.20
C GLN A 90 10.28 16.98 -6.84
N SER A 91 10.19 16.75 -8.15
CA SER A 91 8.91 16.83 -8.85
C SER A 91 7.95 15.69 -8.44
N GLN A 92 6.65 15.89 -8.67
CA GLN A 92 5.64 14.87 -8.41
C GLN A 92 5.89 13.61 -9.25
N GLU A 93 6.27 13.77 -10.52
CA GLU A 93 6.60 12.65 -11.41
C GLU A 93 7.78 11.83 -10.88
N GLU A 94 8.86 12.51 -10.46
CA GLU A 94 10.01 11.85 -9.86
C GLU A 94 9.64 11.10 -8.58
N SER A 95 8.79 11.70 -7.74
CA SER A 95 8.30 11.04 -6.52
C SER A 95 7.49 9.78 -6.83
N ILE A 96 6.61 9.84 -7.82
CA ILE A 96 5.82 8.68 -8.26
C ILE A 96 6.71 7.62 -8.88
N ASP A 97 7.64 8.00 -9.76
CA ASP A 97 8.58 7.07 -10.39
C ASP A 97 9.46 6.34 -9.36
N LEU A 98 9.87 7.03 -8.30
CA LEU A 98 10.66 6.43 -7.21
C LEU A 98 9.84 5.51 -6.31
N LEU A 99 8.56 5.81 -6.09
CA LEU A 99 7.67 5.01 -5.24
C LEU A 99 7.11 3.79 -5.98
N PHE A 100 6.85 3.93 -7.28
CA PHE A 100 6.20 2.90 -8.10
C PHE A 100 7.12 2.50 -9.25
N ASP A 101 8.29 1.99 -8.92
CA ASP A 101 9.29 1.54 -9.88
C ASP A 101 8.62 1.00 -11.16
N LYS A 102 9.10 1.40 -12.35
CA LYS A 102 8.55 1.02 -13.68
C LYS A 102 8.63 -0.49 -13.98
N ALA A 103 8.55 -1.31 -12.94
CA ALA A 103 8.56 -2.75 -13.05
C ALA A 103 7.26 -3.23 -13.73
N GLU A 104 7.39 -3.82 -14.90
CA GLU A 104 6.29 -4.40 -15.71
C GLU A 104 5.46 -5.47 -14.97
N ASN A 105 5.85 -5.86 -13.77
CA ASN A 105 5.26 -6.94 -12.98
C ASN A 105 4.85 -6.52 -11.56
N GLU A 106 4.49 -5.27 -11.35
CA GLU A 106 4.02 -4.87 -10.04
C GLU A 106 2.66 -5.55 -9.73
N LYS A 107 2.56 -6.16 -8.54
CA LYS A 107 1.35 -6.86 -8.08
C LYS A 107 0.28 -5.92 -7.50
N ILE A 108 0.45 -4.61 -7.67
CA ILE A 108 -0.46 -3.58 -7.17
C ILE A 108 -1.28 -3.01 -8.32
N ASP A 109 -2.60 -3.14 -8.20
CA ASP A 109 -3.56 -2.63 -9.18
C ASP A 109 -4.45 -1.50 -8.62
N LEU A 110 -4.25 -1.15 -7.34
CA LEU A 110 -4.98 -0.07 -6.67
C LEU A 110 -4.02 0.82 -5.89
N VAL A 111 -4.09 2.12 -6.12
CA VAL A 111 -3.41 3.12 -5.30
C VAL A 111 -4.47 4.08 -4.76
N ARG A 112 -4.56 4.17 -3.43
CA ARG A 112 -5.39 5.19 -2.78
C ARG A 112 -4.51 6.35 -2.30
N VAL A 113 -4.94 7.57 -2.59
CA VAL A 113 -4.25 8.78 -2.16
C VAL A 113 -4.96 9.37 -0.95
N ALA A 114 -4.26 9.47 0.18
CA ALA A 114 -4.71 10.23 1.33
C ALA A 114 -4.23 11.69 1.16
N ALA A 115 -5.16 12.64 1.15
CA ALA A 115 -4.86 14.04 0.98
C ALA A 115 -5.63 14.90 1.99
N HIS A 116 -4.98 15.90 2.56
CA HIS A 116 -5.69 16.98 3.25
C HIS A 116 -6.44 17.85 2.25
N PHE A 117 -7.48 18.53 2.71
CA PHE A 117 -8.31 19.35 1.84
C PHE A 117 -7.51 20.34 0.96
N GLU A 118 -6.47 20.92 1.52
CA GLU A 118 -5.60 21.87 0.84
C GLU A 118 -4.70 21.23 -0.24
N GLU A 119 -4.47 19.93 -0.16
CA GLU A 119 -3.63 19.17 -1.08
C GLU A 119 -4.42 18.63 -2.29
N VAL A 120 -5.74 18.50 -2.17
CA VAL A 120 -6.61 17.93 -3.21
C VAL A 120 -6.41 18.55 -4.60
N PRO A 121 -6.27 19.87 -4.77
CA PRO A 121 -6.07 20.47 -6.10
C PRO A 121 -4.79 19.99 -6.81
N PHE A 122 -3.83 19.46 -6.07
CA PHE A 122 -2.54 18.99 -6.59
C PHE A 122 -2.51 17.49 -6.85
N CYS A 123 -3.61 16.78 -6.54
CA CYS A 123 -3.73 15.33 -6.75
C CYS A 123 -4.46 14.97 -8.05
N LEU A 124 -4.84 15.94 -8.86
CA LEU A 124 -5.62 15.78 -10.09
C LEU A 124 -4.74 15.78 -11.33
#